data_612f25cd3927447d310acfe0b6a21991
#
_entry.id   612f25cd3927447d310acfe0b6a21991
#
_cell.length_a   1.000
_cell.length_b   1.000
_cell.length_c   1.000
_cell.angle_alpha   90.00
_cell.angle_beta   90.00
_cell.angle_gamma   90.00
#
_symmetry.space_group_name_H-M   'P 1'
#
loop_
_entity.id
_entity.type
_entity.pdbx_description
1 polymer ?
#
loop_
_entity_poly.entity_id
_entity_poly.type
_entity_poly.pdbx_seq_one_letter_code
_entity_poly.pdbx_strand_id
1 'polypeptide(L)'
;MGERAPQHVQNIVIKDFCKNNSLEYSLSVSEYKMENSFLILNDLLKKMRNIDGIVAYSLFQLPTDNNKRNRILKKIINKKKFICFAVEKITVSKIKDIKKINILWRIKKHLD
;
A
#
# COMPACT_ATOMS: atom_id res chain seq x y z
N MET A 1 -9.46 9.77 -11.75
CA MET A 1 -8.79 9.19 -10.61
C MET A 1 -7.36 9.68 -10.53
N GLY A 2 -7.04 10.35 -9.45
CA GLY A 2 -5.72 10.94 -9.28
C GLY A 2 -4.60 9.92 -9.10
N GLU A 3 -4.96 8.64 -8.99
CA GLU A 3 -4.03 7.58 -8.72
C GLU A 3 -3.24 7.13 -9.95
N ARG A 4 -3.53 7.69 -11.11
CA ARG A 4 -2.88 7.30 -12.37
C ARG A 4 -1.67 8.15 -12.72
N ALA A 5 -0.90 8.52 -11.73
CA ALA A 5 0.35 9.20 -11.98
C ALA A 5 1.32 8.27 -12.73
N PRO A 6 2.17 8.81 -13.62
CA PRO A 6 3.20 8.00 -14.26
C PRO A 6 4.11 7.34 -13.25
N GLN A 7 4.66 6.19 -13.62
CA GLN A 7 5.48 5.39 -12.71
C GLN A 7 6.65 6.18 -12.10
N HIS A 8 7.33 6.98 -12.92
CA HIS A 8 8.48 7.74 -12.40
C HIS A 8 8.04 8.80 -11.37
N VAL A 9 6.85 9.37 -11.52
CA VAL A 9 6.29 10.31 -10.55
C VAL A 9 5.96 9.58 -9.26
N GLN A 10 5.34 8.41 -9.37
CA GLN A 10 5.05 7.59 -8.19
C GLN A 10 6.33 7.25 -7.42
N ASN A 11 7.38 6.88 -8.13
CA ASN A 11 8.65 6.54 -7.50
C ASN A 11 9.26 7.74 -6.75
N ILE A 12 9.15 8.93 -7.34
CA ILE A 12 9.64 10.14 -6.69
C ILE A 12 8.89 10.39 -5.38
N VAL A 13 7.56 10.27 -5.41
CA VAL A 13 6.72 10.48 -4.23
C VAL A 13 7.04 9.45 -3.15
N ILE A 14 7.20 8.19 -3.53
CA ILE A 14 7.53 7.13 -2.58
C ILE A 14 8.90 7.36 -1.94
N LYS A 15 9.89 7.69 -2.74
CA LYS A 15 11.23 7.95 -2.22
C LYS A 15 11.24 9.15 -1.27
N ASP A 16 10.52 10.21 -1.63
CA ASP A 16 10.40 11.39 -0.78
C ASP A 16 9.73 11.05 0.55
N PHE A 17 8.66 10.25 0.50
CA PHE A 17 7.99 9.79 1.70
C PHE A 17 8.95 9.00 2.60
N CYS A 18 9.71 8.10 2.04
CA CYS A 18 10.68 7.31 2.80
C CYS A 18 11.72 8.19 3.46
N LYS A 19 12.24 9.16 2.72
CA LYS A 19 13.24 10.11 3.25
C LYS A 19 12.67 10.91 4.42
N ASN A 20 11.46 11.44 4.26
CA ASN A 20 10.82 12.28 5.27
C ASN A 20 10.42 11.50 6.52
N ASN A 21 10.28 10.19 6.42
CA ASN A 21 9.88 9.33 7.53
C ASN A 21 11.01 8.44 8.02
N SER A 22 12.24 8.74 7.62
CA SER A 22 13.43 8.01 8.04
C SER A 22 13.39 6.52 7.70
N LEU A 23 12.78 6.20 6.55
CA LEU A 23 12.71 4.85 6.05
C LEU A 23 13.77 4.63 4.98
N GLU A 24 14.39 3.45 5.01
CA GLU A 24 15.35 3.08 4.00
C GLU A 24 14.62 2.50 2.79
N TYR A 25 14.84 3.09 1.62
CA TYR A 25 14.23 2.64 0.38
C TYR A 25 15.13 1.60 -0.29
N SER A 26 14.68 0.37 -0.40
CA SER A 26 15.52 -0.69 -0.94
C SER A 26 15.00 -1.29 -2.26
N LEU A 27 13.71 -1.23 -2.54
CA LEU A 27 13.18 -1.88 -3.73
C LEU A 27 11.87 -1.24 -4.17
N SER A 28 11.74 -0.97 -5.46
CA SER A 28 10.51 -0.48 -6.05
C SER A 28 9.75 -1.63 -6.72
N VAL A 29 8.53 -1.88 -6.26
CA VAL A 29 7.65 -2.90 -6.86
C VAL A 29 6.26 -2.29 -7.00
N SER A 30 6.16 -1.15 -7.61
CA SER A 30 4.90 -0.42 -7.56
C SER A 30 4.27 -0.22 -8.93
N GLU A 31 4.64 -1.03 -9.89
CA GLU A 31 4.26 -0.76 -11.26
C GLU A 31 2.83 -1.12 -11.59
N TYR A 32 2.15 -1.82 -10.69
CA TYR A 32 0.86 -2.41 -11.02
C TYR A 32 -0.19 -2.04 -10.01
N LYS A 33 -1.43 -2.01 -10.47
CA LYS A 33 -2.56 -2.00 -9.56
C LYS A 33 -2.56 -3.31 -8.79
N MET A 34 -2.78 -3.25 -7.50
CA MET A 34 -2.69 -4.43 -6.66
C MET A 34 -3.75 -5.47 -6.96
N GLU A 35 -4.89 -5.08 -7.53
CA GLU A 35 -5.89 -6.07 -7.90
C GLU A 35 -5.44 -6.96 -9.05
N ASN A 36 -4.53 -6.46 -9.92
CA ASN A 36 -3.95 -7.23 -11.01
C ASN A 36 -2.61 -7.84 -10.63
N SER A 37 -2.04 -7.44 -9.51
CA SER A 37 -0.72 -7.88 -9.07
C SER A 37 -0.76 -8.56 -7.72
N PHE A 38 -1.90 -9.17 -7.40
CA PHE A 38 -2.07 -9.91 -6.15
C PHE A 38 -1.01 -10.99 -5.98
N LEU A 39 -0.68 -11.70 -7.07
CA LEU A 39 0.35 -12.73 -7.03
C LEU A 39 1.73 -12.13 -6.78
N ILE A 40 2.02 -10.97 -7.38
CA ILE A 40 3.29 -10.28 -7.19
C ILE A 40 3.42 -9.84 -5.75
N LEU A 41 2.35 -9.31 -5.16
CA LEU A 41 2.34 -8.93 -3.77
C LEU A 41 2.54 -10.14 -2.85
N ASN A 42 1.89 -11.26 -3.15
CA ASN A 42 2.10 -12.49 -2.38
C ASN A 42 3.56 -12.95 -2.42
N ASP A 43 4.19 -12.91 -3.60
CA ASP A 43 5.60 -13.26 -3.73
C ASP A 43 6.48 -12.31 -2.94
N LEU A 44 6.18 -11.02 -2.98
CA LEU A 44 6.90 -10.03 -2.22
C LEU A 44 6.80 -10.32 -0.72
N LEU A 45 5.61 -10.64 -0.24
CA LEU A 45 5.39 -10.97 1.17
C LEU A 45 6.20 -12.19 1.61
N LYS A 46 6.36 -13.17 0.73
CA LYS A 46 7.18 -14.35 1.02
C LYS A 46 8.65 -13.99 1.15
N LYS A 47 9.10 -12.96 0.44
CA LYS A 47 10.50 -12.54 0.40
C LYS A 47 10.83 -11.48 1.44
N MET A 48 9.88 -11.10 2.29
CA MET A 48 10.03 -9.98 3.22
C MET A 48 10.79 -10.28 4.50
N ARG A 49 11.64 -11.26 4.53
CA ARG A 49 12.38 -11.60 5.78
C ARG A 49 13.21 -10.44 6.29
N ASN A 50 13.83 -9.68 5.38
CA ASN A 50 14.73 -8.60 5.74
C ASN A 50 14.14 -7.22 5.49
N ILE A 51 12.82 -7.14 5.29
CA ILE A 51 12.13 -5.90 5.00
C ILE A 51 11.08 -5.67 6.09
N ASP A 52 11.04 -4.47 6.65
CA ASP A 52 10.09 -4.15 7.72
C ASP A 52 8.71 -3.82 7.20
N GLY A 53 8.61 -3.32 5.98
CA GLY A 53 7.32 -2.93 5.45
C GLY A 53 7.37 -2.59 3.97
N ILE A 54 6.22 -2.17 3.49
CA ILE A 54 6.00 -1.78 2.10
C ILE A 54 5.56 -0.33 2.06
N VAL A 55 6.02 0.43 1.08
CA VAL A 55 5.50 1.77 0.81
C VAL A 55 4.87 1.77 -0.56
N ALA A 56 3.56 2.00 -0.61
CA ALA A 56 2.82 2.13 -1.85
C ALA A 56 2.53 3.60 -2.14
N TYR A 57 2.25 3.92 -3.39
CA TYR A 57 1.95 5.29 -3.77
C TYR A 57 0.65 5.77 -3.14
N SER A 58 -0.43 5.03 -3.31
CA SER A 58 -1.76 5.41 -2.82
C SER A 58 -2.54 4.21 -2.34
N LEU A 59 -3.36 4.41 -1.30
CA LEU A 59 -4.24 3.36 -0.80
C LEU A 59 -5.28 2.93 -1.86
N PHE A 60 -5.53 3.78 -2.84
CA PHE A 60 -6.49 3.48 -3.91
C PHE A 60 -5.90 2.60 -5.00
N GLN A 61 -4.64 2.17 -4.86
CA GLN A 61 -4.06 1.10 -5.66
C GLN A 61 -4.44 -0.29 -5.14
N LEU A 62 -4.95 -0.37 -3.91
CA LEU A 62 -5.45 -1.63 -3.36
C LEU A 62 -6.69 -2.09 -4.15
N PRO A 63 -7.02 -3.40 -4.09
CA PRO A 63 -8.22 -3.89 -4.76
C PRO A 63 -9.48 -3.17 -4.30
N THR A 64 -10.39 -2.95 -5.25
CA THR A 64 -11.68 -2.33 -4.97
C THR A 64 -12.55 -3.23 -4.11
N ASP A 65 -12.44 -4.54 -4.30
CA ASP A 65 -13.19 -5.52 -3.53
C ASP A 65 -12.74 -5.51 -2.06
N ASN A 66 -13.71 -5.32 -1.15
CA ASN A 66 -13.42 -5.24 0.27
C ASN A 66 -12.71 -6.49 0.81
N ASN A 67 -13.16 -7.66 0.38
CA ASN A 67 -12.60 -8.93 0.86
C ASN A 67 -11.15 -9.11 0.43
N LYS A 68 -10.86 -8.81 -0.83
CA LYS A 68 -9.49 -8.90 -1.34
C LYS A 68 -8.58 -7.90 -0.65
N ARG A 69 -9.04 -6.68 -0.49
CA ARG A 69 -8.29 -5.61 0.16
C ARG A 69 -7.96 -5.99 1.61
N ASN A 70 -8.98 -6.45 2.35
CA ASN A 70 -8.80 -6.84 3.74
C ASN A 70 -7.83 -8.02 3.87
N ARG A 71 -7.91 -8.96 2.95
CA ARG A 71 -7.02 -10.13 2.95
C ARG A 71 -5.57 -9.72 2.78
N ILE A 72 -5.30 -8.80 1.87
CA ILE A 72 -3.95 -8.29 1.65
C ILE A 72 -3.42 -7.61 2.91
N LEU A 73 -4.22 -6.70 3.47
CA LEU A 73 -3.81 -5.96 4.66
C LEU A 73 -3.58 -6.89 5.86
N LYS A 74 -4.44 -7.88 6.05
CA LYS A 74 -4.27 -8.84 7.13
C LYS A 74 -3.01 -9.69 6.97
N LYS A 75 -2.67 -10.05 5.73
CA LYS A 75 -1.43 -10.80 5.49
C LYS A 75 -0.20 -10.02 5.92
N ILE A 76 -0.17 -8.74 5.58
CA ILE A 76 0.94 -7.86 5.95
C ILE A 76 1.04 -7.74 7.47
N ILE A 77 -0.08 -7.49 8.12
CA ILE A 77 -0.13 -7.36 9.58
C ILE A 77 0.28 -8.66 10.28
N ASN A 78 -0.21 -9.80 9.78
CA ASN A 78 0.10 -11.09 10.37
C ASN A 78 1.58 -11.46 10.28
N LYS A 79 2.29 -10.90 9.30
CA LYS A 79 3.74 -11.08 9.20
C LYS A 79 4.51 -10.06 10.05
N LYS A 80 3.80 -9.27 10.86
CA LYS A 80 4.37 -8.21 11.69
C LYS A 80 5.09 -7.16 10.85
N LYS A 81 4.54 -6.88 9.69
CA LYS A 81 5.05 -5.85 8.78
C LYS A 81 4.04 -4.71 8.72
N PHE A 82 4.42 -3.62 8.04
CA PHE A 82 3.51 -2.50 7.84
C PHE A 82 3.40 -2.17 6.36
N ILE A 83 2.37 -1.40 6.01
CA ILE A 83 2.26 -0.80 4.68
C ILE A 83 1.91 0.67 4.86
N CYS A 84 2.64 1.52 4.15
CA CYS A 84 2.42 2.96 4.15
C CYS A 84 1.92 3.38 2.78
N PHE A 85 1.06 4.40 2.76
CA PHE A 85 0.54 4.98 1.54
C PHE A 85 1.02 6.42 1.47
N ALA A 86 1.91 6.69 0.51
CA ALA A 86 2.64 7.95 0.45
C ALA A 86 1.75 9.18 0.24
N VAL A 87 0.77 9.06 -0.67
CA VAL A 87 -0.13 10.19 -0.97
C VAL A 87 -0.97 10.56 0.23
N GLU A 88 -1.60 9.56 0.87
CA GLU A 88 -2.49 9.80 2.01
C GLU A 88 -1.74 9.95 3.34
N LYS A 89 -0.46 9.58 3.37
CA LYS A 89 0.38 9.62 4.57
C LYS A 89 -0.21 8.79 5.70
N ILE A 90 -0.65 7.58 5.35
CA ILE A 90 -1.26 6.65 6.28
C ILE A 90 -0.39 5.40 6.40
N THR A 91 -0.22 4.89 7.60
CA THR A 91 0.49 3.64 7.87
C THR A 91 -0.50 2.64 8.46
N VAL A 92 -0.47 1.42 7.93
CA VAL A 92 -1.28 0.31 8.43
C VAL A 92 -0.34 -0.73 9.03
N SER A 93 -0.44 -0.97 10.32
CA SER A 93 0.36 -1.96 11.04
C SER A 93 -0.45 -2.82 12.01
N LYS A 94 -1.70 -2.45 12.26
CA LYS A 94 -2.58 -3.12 13.22
C LYS A 94 -3.94 -3.37 12.58
N ILE A 95 -4.65 -4.36 13.11
CA ILE A 95 -5.99 -4.70 12.60
C ILE A 95 -6.93 -3.51 12.63
N LYS A 96 -6.86 -2.69 13.68
CA LYS A 96 -7.71 -1.49 13.77
C LYS A 96 -7.50 -0.50 12.64
N ASP A 97 -6.32 -0.49 12.03
CA ASP A 97 -6.03 0.42 10.93
C ASP A 97 -6.79 0.06 9.66
N ILE A 98 -7.19 -1.19 9.51
CA ILE A 98 -7.96 -1.65 8.35
C ILE A 98 -9.30 -0.92 8.27
N LYS A 99 -9.92 -0.62 9.42
CA LYS A 99 -11.18 0.12 9.45
C LYS A 99 -11.03 1.50 8.83
N LYS A 100 -9.91 2.18 9.10
CA LYS A 100 -9.64 3.50 8.53
C LYS A 100 -9.57 3.43 7.01
N ILE A 101 -8.90 2.41 6.48
CA ILE A 101 -8.77 2.22 5.04
C ILE A 101 -10.15 2.01 4.42
N ASN A 102 -10.97 1.16 5.02
CA ASN A 102 -12.30 0.86 4.49
C ASN A 102 -13.23 2.08 4.54
N ILE A 103 -13.09 2.92 5.57
CA ILE A 103 -13.85 4.16 5.66
C ILE A 103 -13.46 5.11 4.52
N LEU A 104 -12.18 5.26 4.25
CA LEU A 104 -11.70 6.12 3.17
C LEU A 104 -12.17 5.61 1.81
N TRP A 105 -12.15 4.30 1.59
CA TRP A 105 -12.69 3.71 0.37
C TRP A 105 -14.17 3.97 0.20
N ARG A 106 -14.94 3.90 1.29
CA ARG A 106 -16.37 4.17 1.28
C ARG A 106 -16.65 5.63 0.91
N ILE A 107 -15.91 6.55 1.51
CA ILE A 107 -16.04 7.99 1.23
C ILE A 107 -15.76 8.25 -0.24
N LYS A 108 -14.65 7.73 -0.77
CA LYS A 108 -14.29 7.92 -2.17
C LYS A 108 -15.38 7.38 -3.11
N LYS A 109 -15.93 6.22 -2.80
CA LYS A 109 -16.98 5.61 -3.60
C LYS A 109 -18.22 6.51 -3.68
N HIS A 110 -18.55 7.19 -2.60
CA HIS A 110 -19.70 8.11 -2.59
C HIS A 110 -19.41 9.43 -3.31
N LEU A 111 -18.16 9.84 -3.39
CA LEU A 111 -17.77 11.06 -4.09
C LEU A 111 -17.66 10.85 -5.60
N ASP A 112 -17.41 9.66 -6.02
CA ASP A 112 -17.33 9.31 -7.44
C ASP A 112 -18.72 9.01 -7.99
#